data_f5d5218eb3546f07bec7773acc140143
#
_entry.id   f5d5218eb3546f07bec7773acc140143
#
_cell.length_a   1.000
_cell.length_b   1.000
_cell.length_c   1.000
_cell.angle_alpha   90.00
_cell.angle_beta   90.00
_cell.angle_gamma   90.00
#
_symmetry.space_group_name_H-M   'P 1'
#
loop_
_entity.id
_entity.type
_entity.pdbx_description
1 polymer ?
#
loop_
_entity_poly.entity_id
_entity_poly.type
_entity_poly.pdbx_seq_one_letter_code
_entity_poly.pdbx_strand_id
1 'polypeptide(L)'
;MVSFTFEKNVERLTPIYILYENIFKDKTKITRMNFKYDVIVVGGGHAGNEAATAASNMGAKTCLITIDMNKIGQMSCNPAIGGIAKGQIVREVDALGGQMGLITDATAIQFRMLNRGKGPAVWSPRAQCDREKFITKWKETLDKTENLDIWQDQVDELIVKNNEIVGVRTVWGVEFTAKCVIITAGTFLNGLMHIGRRTFPGG
;
A
#
# COMPACT_ATOMS: atom_id res chain seq x y z
N MET A 1 10.49 39.87 16.55
CA MET A 1 9.21 39.61 17.20
C MET A 1 8.16 40.42 16.46
N VAL A 2 7.49 39.81 15.49
CA VAL A 2 6.43 40.47 14.68
C VAL A 2 5.14 39.72 15.00
N SER A 3 4.30 40.42 15.78
CA SER A 3 2.95 39.97 16.12
C SER A 3 2.02 40.31 14.96
N PHE A 4 1.45 39.33 14.30
CA PHE A 4 0.34 39.52 13.38
C PHE A 4 -0.97 39.38 14.14
N THR A 5 -1.57 40.49 14.47
CA THR A 5 -2.97 40.55 14.92
C THR A 5 -3.89 40.44 13.71
N PHE A 6 -4.58 39.33 13.59
CA PHE A 6 -5.66 39.10 12.64
C PHE A 6 -6.99 39.52 13.29
N GLU A 7 -7.26 40.82 13.31
CA GLU A 7 -8.61 41.31 13.57
C GLU A 7 -9.01 42.38 12.54
N LYS A 8 -10.16 42.15 11.92
CA LYS A 8 -10.93 42.97 10.99
C LYS A 8 -10.79 42.61 9.49
N ASN A 9 -11.54 41.55 9.13
CA ASN A 9 -12.27 41.48 7.85
C ASN A 9 -13.04 40.14 7.73
N VAL A 10 -13.86 39.83 8.74
CA VAL A 10 -14.63 38.56 8.77
C VAL A 10 -15.97 38.63 8.02
N GLU A 11 -16.43 39.84 7.64
CA GLU A 11 -17.79 39.99 7.10
C GLU A 11 -17.96 39.61 5.61
N ARG A 12 -16.90 39.30 4.86
CA ARG A 12 -16.98 38.86 3.44
C ARG A 12 -16.76 37.37 3.20
N LEU A 13 -16.50 36.59 4.24
CA LEU A 13 -16.26 35.14 4.13
C LEU A 13 -17.42 34.28 4.63
N THR A 14 -18.56 34.90 4.96
CA THR A 14 -19.72 34.27 5.56
C THR A 14 -20.30 33.09 4.76
N PRO A 15 -20.38 33.08 3.40
CA PRO A 15 -20.96 31.94 2.71
C PRO A 15 -20.07 30.69 2.74
N ILE A 16 -18.74 30.86 2.65
CA ILE A 16 -17.78 29.74 2.64
C ILE A 16 -17.61 29.19 4.04
N TYR A 17 -17.59 30.04 5.06
CA TYR A 17 -17.45 29.62 6.46
C TYR A 17 -18.71 28.90 6.96
N ILE A 18 -19.90 29.35 6.56
CA ILE A 18 -21.18 28.68 6.86
C ILE A 18 -21.29 27.35 6.12
N LEU A 19 -20.80 27.26 4.87
CA LEU A 19 -20.71 26.00 4.13
C LEU A 19 -19.73 25.03 4.81
N TYR A 20 -18.58 25.52 5.25
CA TYR A 20 -17.57 24.74 5.98
C TYR A 20 -18.13 24.25 7.32
N GLU A 21 -18.74 25.12 8.12
CA GLU A 21 -19.38 24.71 9.38
C GLU A 21 -20.55 23.75 9.20
N ASN A 22 -21.35 23.90 8.16
CA ASN A 22 -22.47 23.00 7.89
C ASN A 22 -22.00 21.63 7.35
N ILE A 23 -20.89 21.59 6.60
CA ILE A 23 -20.26 20.34 6.18
C ILE A 23 -19.60 19.61 7.37
N PHE A 24 -19.01 20.35 8.33
CA PHE A 24 -18.33 19.76 9.48
C PHE A 24 -19.17 19.65 10.75
N LYS A 25 -20.30 20.36 10.87
CA LYS A 25 -21.26 20.14 11.99
C LYS A 25 -21.96 18.79 11.93
N ASP A 26 -22.06 18.19 10.76
CA ASP A 26 -22.60 16.83 10.64
C ASP A 26 -21.46 15.78 10.65
N LYS A 27 -20.64 15.81 11.71
CA LYS A 27 -19.65 14.75 11.97
C LYS A 27 -20.25 13.34 11.92
N THR A 28 -21.57 13.22 12.09
CA THR A 28 -22.29 11.95 12.00
C THR A 28 -22.55 11.48 10.56
N LYS A 29 -22.48 12.38 9.56
CA LYS A 29 -22.71 12.01 8.15
C LYS A 29 -21.43 11.50 7.46
N ILE A 30 -20.28 12.04 7.82
CA ILE A 30 -18.97 11.57 7.30
C ILE A 30 -18.64 10.18 7.89
N THR A 31 -19.04 9.92 9.14
CA THR A 31 -18.89 8.62 9.80
C THR A 31 -19.83 7.53 9.24
N ARG A 32 -20.70 7.83 8.28
CA ARG A 32 -21.63 6.86 7.67
C ARG A 32 -21.27 6.38 6.28
N MET A 33 -20.11 6.70 5.74
CA MET A 33 -19.57 5.96 4.61
C MET A 33 -19.14 4.58 5.13
N ASN A 34 -20.04 3.61 5.00
CA ASN A 34 -19.84 2.26 5.51
C ASN A 34 -18.99 1.49 4.49
N PHE A 35 -17.69 1.68 4.53
CA PHE A 35 -16.73 0.97 3.71
C PHE A 35 -16.67 -0.49 4.19
N LYS A 36 -17.39 -1.37 3.50
CA LYS A 36 -17.47 -2.79 3.85
C LYS A 36 -16.79 -3.64 2.78
N TYR A 37 -15.82 -4.43 3.21
CA TYR A 37 -15.03 -5.33 2.40
C TYR A 37 -15.03 -6.74 2.96
N ASP A 38 -14.58 -7.71 2.19
CA ASP A 38 -14.26 -9.05 2.68
C ASP A 38 -12.83 -9.06 3.21
N VAL A 39 -11.91 -8.42 2.47
CA VAL A 39 -10.49 -8.35 2.81
C VAL A 39 -10.02 -6.90 2.76
N ILE A 40 -9.26 -6.48 3.76
CA ILE A 40 -8.49 -5.24 3.73
C ILE A 40 -7.01 -5.60 3.74
N VAL A 41 -6.24 -5.02 2.82
CA VAL A 41 -4.79 -5.15 2.77
C VAL A 41 -4.16 -3.80 3.13
N VAL A 42 -3.30 -3.79 4.13
CA VAL A 42 -2.61 -2.58 4.61
C VAL A 42 -1.18 -2.58 4.11
N GLY A 43 -0.88 -1.66 3.20
CA GLY A 43 0.45 -1.46 2.61
C GLY A 43 0.52 -1.85 1.13
N GLY A 44 0.84 -0.89 0.26
CA GLY A 44 0.94 -1.04 -1.20
C GLY A 44 2.34 -1.47 -1.69
N GLY A 45 3.10 -2.20 -0.88
CA GLY A 45 4.36 -2.83 -1.28
C GLY A 45 4.14 -4.11 -2.09
N HIS A 46 5.22 -4.82 -2.42
CA HIS A 46 5.15 -6.05 -3.22
C HIS A 46 4.21 -7.10 -2.61
N ALA A 47 4.35 -7.36 -1.31
CA ALA A 47 3.51 -8.34 -0.62
C ALA A 47 2.03 -7.92 -0.59
N GLY A 48 1.76 -6.62 -0.38
CA GLY A 48 0.39 -6.11 -0.35
C GLY A 48 -0.29 -6.17 -1.71
N ASN A 49 0.44 -5.83 -2.76
CA ASN A 49 -0.09 -5.91 -4.12
C ASN A 49 -0.45 -7.36 -4.50
N GLU A 50 0.43 -8.33 -4.19
CA GLU A 50 0.15 -9.74 -4.40
C GLU A 50 -1.03 -10.23 -3.57
N ALA A 51 -1.10 -9.85 -2.29
CA ALA A 51 -2.21 -10.22 -1.41
C ALA A 51 -3.55 -9.64 -1.90
N ALA A 52 -3.55 -8.37 -2.34
CA ALA A 52 -4.74 -7.70 -2.83
C ALA A 52 -5.24 -8.32 -4.14
N THR A 53 -4.36 -8.55 -5.11
CA THR A 53 -4.73 -9.20 -6.38
C THR A 53 -5.19 -10.64 -6.17
N ALA A 54 -4.53 -11.40 -5.30
CA ALA A 54 -4.93 -12.77 -4.99
C ALA A 54 -6.33 -12.83 -4.37
N ALA A 55 -6.59 -12.00 -3.35
CA ALA A 55 -7.91 -11.94 -2.70
C ALA A 55 -9.02 -11.55 -3.68
N SER A 56 -8.77 -10.53 -4.51
CA SER A 56 -9.73 -10.04 -5.51
C SER A 56 -10.00 -11.06 -6.61
N ASN A 57 -8.96 -11.74 -7.11
CA ASN A 57 -9.10 -12.80 -8.11
C ASN A 57 -9.86 -14.03 -7.59
N MET A 58 -9.84 -14.26 -6.27
CA MET A 58 -10.68 -15.26 -5.61
C MET A 58 -12.13 -14.79 -5.40
N GLY A 59 -12.50 -13.60 -5.86
CA GLY A 59 -13.84 -13.05 -5.79
C GLY A 59 -14.16 -12.28 -4.50
N ALA A 60 -13.17 -12.04 -3.63
CA ALA A 60 -13.37 -11.25 -2.43
C ALA A 60 -13.41 -9.75 -2.77
N LYS A 61 -14.38 -9.02 -2.20
CA LYS A 61 -14.36 -7.56 -2.26
C LYS A 61 -13.22 -7.04 -1.40
N THR A 62 -12.18 -6.52 -2.03
CA THR A 62 -10.90 -6.19 -1.39
C THR A 62 -10.64 -4.68 -1.42
N CYS A 63 -10.03 -4.16 -0.36
CA CYS A 63 -9.51 -2.80 -0.32
C CYS A 63 -8.00 -2.83 0.00
N LEU A 64 -7.20 -2.22 -0.87
CA LEU A 64 -5.78 -1.96 -0.63
C LEU A 64 -5.61 -0.55 -0.09
N ILE A 65 -5.18 -0.42 1.17
CA ILE A 65 -4.93 0.88 1.80
C ILE A 65 -3.42 1.14 1.82
N THR A 66 -2.99 2.25 1.23
CA THR A 66 -1.58 2.63 1.15
C THR A 66 -1.36 4.09 1.50
N ILE A 67 -0.23 4.40 2.12
CA ILE A 67 0.13 5.77 2.51
C ILE A 67 0.32 6.67 1.26
N ASP A 68 0.89 6.11 0.20
CA ASP A 68 1.18 6.86 -1.04
C ASP A 68 0.96 5.98 -2.26
N MET A 69 -0.07 6.32 -3.04
CA MET A 69 -0.41 5.61 -4.28
C MET A 69 0.67 5.74 -5.36
N ASN A 70 1.54 6.76 -5.27
CA ASN A 70 2.64 6.95 -6.22
C ASN A 70 3.81 6.00 -5.95
N LYS A 71 3.82 5.34 -4.78
CA LYS A 71 4.86 4.40 -4.37
C LYS A 71 4.41 2.95 -4.36
N ILE A 72 3.26 2.66 -4.94
CA ILE A 72 2.78 1.28 -5.08
C ILE A 72 3.81 0.44 -5.84
N GLY A 73 4.22 -0.69 -5.24
CA GLY A 73 5.21 -1.59 -5.82
C GLY A 73 6.63 -1.01 -5.96
N GLN A 74 6.93 0.10 -5.28
CA GLN A 74 8.23 0.76 -5.41
C GLN A 74 9.38 -0.15 -4.96
N MET A 75 10.41 -0.25 -5.80
CA MET A 75 11.68 -0.87 -5.47
C MET A 75 12.61 0.16 -4.82
N SER A 76 12.68 0.19 -3.50
CA SER A 76 13.42 1.22 -2.74
C SER A 76 14.93 1.15 -2.92
N CYS A 77 15.47 -0.06 -3.09
CA CYS A 77 16.91 -0.27 -3.27
C CYS A 77 17.27 -0.49 -4.73
N ASN A 78 17.76 -1.69 -5.07
CA ASN A 78 18.04 -2.08 -6.45
C ASN A 78 16.74 -2.41 -7.17
N PRO A 79 16.48 -1.87 -8.37
CA PRO A 79 15.30 -2.21 -9.14
C PRO A 79 15.46 -3.60 -9.78
N ALA A 80 15.48 -4.64 -8.95
CA ALA A 80 15.70 -6.01 -9.37
C ALA A 80 14.81 -6.99 -8.60
N ILE A 81 14.24 -7.92 -9.34
CA ILE A 81 13.40 -9.01 -8.83
C ILE A 81 14.17 -10.33 -8.95
N GLY A 82 14.04 -11.17 -7.95
CA GLY A 82 14.72 -12.46 -7.91
C GLY A 82 16.10 -12.41 -7.25
N GLY A 83 16.97 -13.32 -7.64
CA GLY A 83 18.25 -13.56 -6.99
C GLY A 83 18.20 -14.77 -6.08
N ILE A 84 19.30 -14.99 -5.29
CA ILE A 84 19.44 -16.17 -4.43
C ILE A 84 18.28 -16.24 -3.42
N ALA A 85 17.62 -17.40 -3.38
CA ALA A 85 16.41 -17.70 -2.61
C ALA A 85 15.15 -16.88 -2.99
N LYS A 86 15.30 -15.72 -3.61
CA LYS A 86 14.18 -14.83 -3.97
C LYS A 86 13.55 -15.20 -5.30
N GLY A 87 14.37 -15.57 -6.30
CA GLY A 87 13.87 -15.97 -7.62
C GLY A 87 13.00 -17.22 -7.58
N GLN A 88 13.27 -18.15 -6.69
CA GLN A 88 12.45 -19.34 -6.47
C GLN A 88 11.07 -18.95 -5.94
N ILE A 89 11.02 -18.09 -4.91
CA ILE A 89 9.76 -17.60 -4.31
C ILE A 89 8.90 -16.87 -5.36
N VAL A 90 9.50 -16.00 -6.19
CA VAL A 90 8.76 -15.31 -7.25
C VAL A 90 8.12 -16.31 -8.21
N ARG A 91 8.83 -17.37 -8.59
CA ARG A 91 8.28 -18.42 -9.47
C ARG A 91 7.17 -19.24 -8.82
N GLU A 92 7.27 -19.48 -7.51
CA GLU A 92 6.21 -20.16 -6.75
C GLU A 92 4.95 -19.29 -6.68
N VAL A 93 5.11 -17.98 -6.40
CA VAL A 93 4.00 -17.01 -6.40
C VAL A 93 3.38 -16.91 -7.80
N ASP A 94 4.20 -16.84 -8.85
CA ASP A 94 3.74 -16.82 -10.25
C ASP A 94 2.92 -18.06 -10.60
N ALA A 95 3.38 -19.25 -10.18
CA ALA A 95 2.68 -20.52 -10.40
C ALA A 95 1.30 -20.56 -9.70
N LEU A 96 1.10 -19.78 -8.66
CA LEU A 96 -0.19 -19.60 -7.95
C LEU A 96 -1.06 -18.46 -8.53
N GLY A 97 -0.64 -17.85 -9.64
CA GLY A 97 -1.37 -16.76 -10.29
C GLY A 97 -0.96 -15.35 -9.84
N GLY A 98 0.20 -15.21 -9.17
CA GLY A 98 0.74 -13.92 -8.78
C GLY A 98 1.15 -13.04 -9.97
N GLN A 99 1.28 -11.76 -9.72
CA GLN A 99 1.49 -10.75 -10.75
C GLN A 99 2.96 -10.32 -10.89
N MET A 100 3.76 -10.50 -9.86
CA MET A 100 5.15 -10.00 -9.82
C MET A 100 6.02 -10.56 -10.95
N GLY A 101 5.87 -11.83 -11.29
CA GLY A 101 6.57 -12.45 -12.40
C GLY A 101 6.24 -11.78 -13.74
N LEU A 102 4.95 -11.63 -14.02
CA LEU A 102 4.44 -11.00 -15.25
C LEU A 102 4.86 -9.53 -15.37
N ILE A 103 4.78 -8.78 -14.28
CA ILE A 103 5.20 -7.37 -14.23
C ILE A 103 6.71 -7.24 -14.41
N THR A 104 7.47 -8.17 -13.83
CA THR A 104 8.92 -8.24 -13.98
C THR A 104 9.28 -8.47 -15.45
N ASP A 105 8.66 -9.42 -16.12
CA ASP A 105 8.90 -9.71 -17.52
C ASP A 105 8.57 -8.53 -18.43
N ALA A 106 7.49 -7.83 -18.15
CA ALA A 106 7.07 -6.64 -18.91
C ALA A 106 7.99 -5.43 -18.73
N THR A 107 8.78 -5.37 -17.64
CA THR A 107 9.58 -4.19 -17.28
C THR A 107 11.07 -4.45 -17.15
N ALA A 108 11.49 -5.70 -17.37
CA ALA A 108 12.88 -6.10 -17.28
C ALA A 108 13.73 -5.47 -18.38
N ILE A 109 14.91 -4.99 -17.98
CA ILE A 109 15.95 -4.47 -18.88
C ILE A 109 17.13 -5.44 -18.99
N GLN A 110 17.27 -6.36 -18.04
CA GLN A 110 18.31 -7.38 -18.05
C GLN A 110 17.86 -8.62 -17.27
N PHE A 111 18.10 -9.80 -17.84
CA PHE A 111 17.96 -11.08 -17.14
C PHE A 111 19.32 -11.74 -16.90
N ARG A 112 19.48 -12.33 -15.72
CA ARG A 112 20.68 -13.06 -15.38
C ARG A 112 20.37 -14.28 -14.52
N MET A 113 20.95 -15.43 -14.87
CA MET A 113 20.96 -16.60 -14.01
C MET A 113 22.19 -16.54 -13.09
N LEU A 114 21.97 -16.42 -11.80
CA LEU A 114 23.03 -16.43 -10.77
C LEU A 114 23.42 -17.88 -10.42
N ASN A 115 24.62 -18.05 -9.89
CA ASN A 115 25.15 -19.31 -9.36
C ASN A 115 25.28 -20.46 -10.38
N ARG A 116 25.41 -20.19 -11.66
CA ARG A 116 25.54 -21.23 -12.69
C ARG A 116 26.68 -22.22 -12.41
N GLY A 117 27.80 -21.76 -11.83
CA GLY A 117 28.94 -22.59 -11.47
C GLY A 117 28.76 -23.41 -10.19
N LYS A 118 27.64 -23.27 -9.47
CA LYS A 118 27.41 -23.93 -8.17
C LYS A 118 26.41 -25.09 -8.24
N GLY A 119 25.91 -25.41 -9.42
CA GLY A 119 24.95 -26.48 -9.66
C GLY A 119 23.49 -26.02 -9.72
N PRO A 120 22.62 -26.84 -10.35
CA PRO A 120 21.23 -26.46 -10.67
C PRO A 120 20.38 -26.14 -9.46
N ALA A 121 20.61 -26.77 -8.32
CA ALA A 121 19.82 -26.56 -7.10
C ALA A 121 19.86 -25.12 -6.55
N VAL A 122 20.92 -24.37 -6.88
CA VAL A 122 21.10 -22.99 -6.42
C VAL A 122 21.08 -21.97 -7.57
N TRP A 123 20.70 -22.39 -8.76
CA TRP A 123 20.45 -21.46 -9.86
C TRP A 123 19.31 -20.52 -9.50
N SER A 124 19.57 -19.24 -9.61
CA SER A 124 18.62 -18.22 -9.18
C SER A 124 18.42 -17.18 -10.27
N PRO A 125 17.24 -17.14 -10.90
CA PRO A 125 16.92 -16.09 -11.86
C PRO A 125 16.87 -14.73 -11.17
N ARG A 126 17.41 -13.71 -11.83
CA ARG A 126 17.35 -12.32 -11.41
C ARG A 126 17.10 -11.43 -12.61
N ALA A 127 16.09 -10.60 -12.52
CA ALA A 127 15.78 -9.58 -13.50
C ALA A 127 16.10 -8.20 -12.94
N GLN A 128 16.80 -7.37 -13.71
CA GLN A 128 16.92 -5.95 -13.47
C GLN A 128 15.75 -5.29 -14.20
N CYS A 129 15.00 -4.43 -13.51
CA CYS A 129 13.82 -3.78 -14.07
C CYS A 129 14.03 -2.28 -14.22
N ASP A 130 13.27 -1.66 -15.10
CA ASP A 130 13.05 -0.23 -15.13
C ASP A 130 12.13 0.12 -13.96
N ARG A 131 12.62 0.93 -13.00
CA ARG A 131 11.92 1.25 -11.76
C ARG A 131 10.57 1.93 -12.00
N GLU A 132 10.54 2.92 -12.87
CA GLU A 132 9.33 3.72 -13.14
C GLU A 132 8.30 2.90 -13.92
N LYS A 133 8.74 2.13 -14.90
CA LYS A 133 7.86 1.21 -15.62
C LYS A 133 7.28 0.15 -14.71
N PHE A 134 8.04 -0.35 -13.75
CA PHE A 134 7.59 -1.36 -12.79
C PHE A 134 6.46 -0.81 -11.90
N ILE A 135 6.62 0.40 -11.36
CA ILE A 135 5.57 1.10 -10.59
C ILE A 135 4.33 1.32 -11.45
N THR A 136 4.51 1.86 -12.65
CA THR A 136 3.41 2.13 -13.59
C THR A 136 2.65 0.84 -13.91
N LYS A 137 3.39 -0.24 -14.19
CA LYS A 137 2.78 -1.53 -14.53
C LYS A 137 2.01 -2.15 -13.37
N TRP A 138 2.51 -2.02 -12.13
CA TRP A 138 1.75 -2.41 -10.94
C TRP A 138 0.44 -1.65 -10.82
N LYS A 139 0.47 -0.32 -10.96
CA LYS A 139 -0.75 0.51 -10.91
C LYS A 139 -1.76 0.09 -11.97
N GLU A 140 -1.32 -0.05 -13.23
CA GLU A 140 -2.19 -0.52 -14.31
C GLU A 140 -2.82 -1.90 -14.03
N THR A 141 -2.07 -2.78 -13.38
CA THR A 141 -2.56 -4.11 -13.02
C THR A 141 -3.61 -4.03 -11.92
N LEU A 142 -3.33 -3.27 -10.86
CA LEU A 142 -4.28 -3.08 -9.75
C LEU A 142 -5.56 -2.37 -10.20
N ASP A 143 -5.43 -1.34 -11.03
CA ASP A 143 -6.59 -0.58 -11.57
C ASP A 143 -7.51 -1.44 -12.45
N LYS A 144 -6.98 -2.49 -13.07
CA LYS A 144 -7.73 -3.44 -13.90
C LYS A 144 -8.25 -4.65 -13.12
N THR A 145 -7.84 -4.82 -11.87
CA THR A 145 -8.25 -5.95 -11.04
C THR A 145 -9.68 -5.74 -10.57
N GLU A 146 -10.59 -6.61 -10.96
CA GLU A 146 -11.98 -6.59 -10.51
C GLU A 146 -12.08 -6.80 -9.00
N ASN A 147 -13.10 -6.24 -8.36
CA ASN A 147 -13.35 -6.33 -6.91
C ASN A 147 -12.25 -5.72 -6.02
N LEU A 148 -11.35 -4.90 -6.58
CA LEU A 148 -10.29 -4.21 -5.85
C LEU A 148 -10.50 -2.71 -5.84
N ASP A 149 -10.66 -2.15 -4.64
CA ASP A 149 -10.61 -0.71 -4.42
C ASP A 149 -9.24 -0.33 -3.83
N ILE A 150 -8.70 0.82 -4.23
CA ILE A 150 -7.45 1.35 -3.69
C ILE A 150 -7.77 2.64 -2.93
N TRP A 151 -7.27 2.74 -1.70
CA TRP A 151 -7.47 3.90 -0.84
C TRP A 151 -6.14 4.46 -0.36
N GLN A 152 -5.95 5.78 -0.51
CA GLN A 152 -4.75 6.44 -0.01
C GLN A 152 -4.99 7.03 1.37
N ASP A 153 -4.46 6.38 2.39
CA ASP A 153 -4.47 6.84 3.77
C ASP A 153 -3.48 6.01 4.61
N GLN A 154 -3.21 6.45 5.82
CA GLN A 154 -2.43 5.69 6.79
C GLN A 154 -3.38 5.00 7.77
N VAL A 155 -3.25 3.68 7.88
CA VAL A 155 -3.94 2.91 8.92
C VAL A 155 -3.20 3.10 10.24
N ASP A 156 -3.96 3.47 11.27
CA ASP A 156 -3.45 3.75 12.62
C ASP A 156 -3.86 2.67 13.62
N GLU A 157 -5.05 2.10 13.45
CA GLU A 157 -5.62 1.18 14.42
C GLU A 157 -6.31 -0.01 13.77
N LEU A 158 -6.20 -1.18 14.41
CA LEU A 158 -7.04 -2.36 14.14
C LEU A 158 -8.28 -2.30 15.02
N ILE A 159 -9.45 -2.35 14.41
CA ILE A 159 -10.72 -2.37 15.17
C ILE A 159 -10.99 -3.80 15.61
N VAL A 160 -10.93 -4.03 16.93
CA VAL A 160 -11.16 -5.34 17.54
C VAL A 160 -12.47 -5.32 18.34
N LYS A 161 -13.35 -6.28 18.10
CA LYS A 161 -14.58 -6.49 18.87
C LYS A 161 -14.69 -7.97 19.28
N ASN A 162 -14.96 -8.22 20.54
CA ASN A 162 -15.08 -9.59 21.06
C ASN A 162 -13.88 -10.50 20.71
N ASN A 163 -12.68 -9.95 20.77
CA ASN A 163 -11.41 -10.61 20.42
C ASN A 163 -11.27 -11.00 18.93
N GLU A 164 -12.08 -10.40 18.05
CA GLU A 164 -12.02 -10.59 16.60
C GLU A 164 -11.72 -9.26 15.92
N ILE A 165 -10.86 -9.28 14.90
CA ILE A 165 -10.60 -8.11 14.06
C ILE A 165 -11.81 -7.92 13.15
N VAL A 166 -12.43 -6.73 13.20
CA VAL A 166 -13.60 -6.39 12.40
C VAL A 166 -13.32 -5.28 11.38
N GLY A 167 -12.10 -4.76 11.34
CA GLY A 167 -11.71 -3.73 10.40
C GLY A 167 -10.49 -2.93 10.84
N VAL A 168 -10.32 -1.77 10.20
CA VAL A 168 -9.24 -0.83 10.47
C VAL A 168 -9.77 0.59 10.58
N ARG A 169 -9.02 1.46 11.29
CA ARG A 169 -9.23 2.92 11.33
C ARG A 169 -7.99 3.62 10.80
N THR A 170 -8.21 4.66 10.01
CA THR A 170 -7.12 5.50 9.51
C THR A 170 -6.86 6.69 10.43
N VAL A 171 -5.71 7.35 10.23
CA VAL A 171 -5.33 8.57 10.99
C VAL A 171 -6.34 9.70 10.85
N TRP A 172 -7.11 9.74 9.76
CA TRP A 172 -8.19 10.71 9.55
C TRP A 172 -9.52 10.28 10.17
N GLY A 173 -9.55 9.14 10.87
CA GLY A 173 -10.73 8.62 11.55
C GLY A 173 -11.73 7.90 10.64
N VAL A 174 -11.36 7.58 9.40
CA VAL A 174 -12.18 6.77 8.50
C VAL A 174 -12.13 5.31 8.95
N GLU A 175 -13.29 4.68 9.12
CA GLU A 175 -13.39 3.28 9.49
C GLU A 175 -13.77 2.42 8.29
N PHE A 176 -13.01 1.36 8.10
CA PHE A 176 -13.24 0.31 7.12
C PHE A 176 -13.54 -0.98 7.85
N THR A 177 -14.64 -1.66 7.52
CA THR A 177 -15.00 -2.95 8.10
C THR A 177 -14.65 -4.09 7.14
N ALA A 178 -14.12 -5.18 7.67
CA ALA A 178 -13.78 -6.37 6.89
C ALA A 178 -13.88 -7.65 7.71
N LYS A 179 -13.95 -8.78 7.01
CA LYS A 179 -13.87 -10.12 7.61
C LYS A 179 -12.43 -10.51 7.92
N CYS A 180 -11.48 -9.98 7.14
CA CYS A 180 -10.05 -10.27 7.27
C CYS A 180 -9.22 -9.02 7.00
N VAL A 181 -8.13 -8.84 7.75
CA VAL A 181 -7.14 -7.78 7.56
C VAL A 181 -5.77 -8.41 7.38
N ILE A 182 -5.09 -8.05 6.28
CA ILE A 182 -3.74 -8.50 5.95
C ILE A 182 -2.80 -7.31 6.12
N ILE A 183 -1.82 -7.42 7.02
CA ILE A 183 -0.85 -6.37 7.29
C ILE A 183 0.43 -6.66 6.52
N THR A 184 0.80 -5.74 5.62
CA THR A 184 2.02 -5.80 4.81
C THR A 184 2.81 -4.49 4.91
N ALA A 185 2.87 -3.93 6.13
CA ALA A 185 3.44 -2.61 6.41
C ALA A 185 4.96 -2.52 6.20
N GLY A 186 5.65 -3.64 5.93
CA GLY A 186 7.09 -3.67 5.66
C GLY A 186 7.90 -3.08 6.81
N THR A 187 8.71 -2.07 6.50
CA THR A 187 9.55 -1.36 7.48
C THR A 187 8.84 -0.22 8.21
N PHE A 188 7.57 0.08 7.86
CA PHE A 188 6.85 1.23 8.41
C PHE A 188 6.20 0.96 9.77
N LEU A 189 5.98 -0.30 10.16
CA LEU A 189 5.37 -0.63 11.43
C LEU A 189 6.33 -0.39 12.58
N ASN A 190 6.18 0.74 13.28
CA ASN A 190 7.11 1.23 14.30
C ASN A 190 8.57 1.28 13.81
N GLY A 191 8.75 1.66 12.55
CA GLY A 191 10.04 1.70 11.91
C GLY A 191 10.99 2.68 12.58
N LEU A 192 12.28 2.33 12.62
CA LEU A 192 13.34 3.17 13.15
C LEU A 192 14.49 3.22 12.15
N MET A 193 14.72 4.40 11.59
CA MET A 193 15.82 4.64 10.66
C MET A 193 17.11 4.96 11.45
N HIS A 194 18.20 4.31 11.09
CA HIS A 194 19.52 4.56 11.65
C HIS A 194 20.42 5.23 10.60
N ILE A 195 20.91 6.44 10.89
CA ILE A 195 21.83 7.18 10.04
C ILE A 195 23.07 7.53 10.88
N GLY A 196 24.08 6.68 10.79
CA GLY A 196 25.24 6.75 11.66
C GLY A 196 24.84 6.54 13.13
N ARG A 197 25.09 7.53 13.98
CA ARG A 197 24.72 7.50 15.42
C ARG A 197 23.35 8.10 15.72
N ARG A 198 22.66 8.61 14.73
CA ARG A 198 21.33 9.22 14.90
C ARG A 198 20.25 8.25 14.51
N THR A 199 19.12 8.30 15.22
CA THR A 199 17.92 7.51 14.95
C THR A 199 16.72 8.42 14.75
N PHE A 200 15.83 8.03 13.82
CA PHE A 200 14.60 8.76 13.50
C PHE A 200 13.46 7.76 13.36
N PRO A 201 12.24 8.08 13.87
CA PRO A 201 11.06 7.29 13.57
C PRO A 201 10.80 7.29 12.06
N GLY A 202 10.38 6.14 11.52
CA GLY A 202 10.01 5.96 10.12
C GLY A 202 10.58 4.68 9.52
N GLY A 203 10.19 4.40 8.29
CA GLY A 203 10.59 3.21 7.56
C GLY A 203 10.89 3.47 6.09
#